data_d35febb5d04c224ef37cced28b8f5877
#
_entry.id   d35febb5d04c224ef37cced28b8f5877
#
_cell.length_a   1.000
_cell.length_b   1.000
_cell.length_c   1.000
_cell.angle_alpha   90.00
_cell.angle_beta   90.00
_cell.angle_gamma   90.00
#
_symmetry.space_group_name_H-M   'P 1'
#
loop_
_entity.id
_entity.type
_entity.pdbx_description
1 polymer ?
#
loop_
_entity_poly.entity_id
_entity_poly.type
_entity_poly.pdbx_seq_one_letter_code
_entity_poly.pdbx_strand_id
1 'polypeptide(L)'
;MKEWYDGYHFGDADIYCPWDVINYVDDLLSDPNVQPKSYWINSSGNDLVKHFIEQADTTTKDEIEQLIAGNAVEKRIRSDLTYDEIDNSIDNIWSVLFTTGYLTRLGKAENGVYKLIIPNQEVREVFVLQIREWFNQIVANNRASTDKINQGFLEGEAETIQQELTMFLGETIRVLSLIHISEPTRPLYIS
;
A
#
# COMPACT_ATOMS: atom_id res chain seq x y z
N MET A 1 19.61 5.86 0.25
CA MET A 1 19.83 4.48 0.74
C MET A 1 19.09 4.22 2.04
N LYS A 2 19.32 4.98 3.14
CA LYS A 2 18.67 4.70 4.44
C LYS A 2 17.15 4.73 4.36
N GLU A 3 16.54 5.76 3.81
CA GLU A 3 15.10 5.92 3.65
C GLU A 3 14.44 4.79 2.83
N TRP A 4 15.20 4.23 1.88
CA TRP A 4 14.71 3.23 0.92
C TRP A 4 14.79 1.79 1.42
N TYR A 5 15.84 1.41 2.16
CA TYR A 5 16.18 0.00 2.40
C TYR A 5 16.42 -0.35 3.86
N ASP A 6 16.37 0.64 4.78
CA ASP A 6 16.44 0.46 6.22
C ASP A 6 15.04 0.26 6.81
N GLY A 7 14.95 0.09 8.13
CA GLY A 7 13.68 0.10 8.86
C GLY A 7 13.24 -1.23 9.43
N TYR A 8 14.01 -2.30 9.22
CA TYR A 8 13.76 -3.58 9.87
C TYR A 8 14.44 -3.65 11.24
N HIS A 9 13.71 -4.17 12.24
CA HIS A 9 14.20 -4.27 13.61
C HIS A 9 14.30 -5.73 14.05
N PHE A 10 15.52 -6.19 14.34
CA PHE A 10 15.79 -7.50 14.91
C PHE A 10 16.40 -7.33 16.31
N GLY A 11 15.60 -7.56 17.35
CA GLY A 11 15.98 -7.23 18.72
C GLY A 11 16.13 -5.72 18.88
N ASP A 12 17.34 -5.27 19.22
CA ASP A 12 17.71 -3.86 19.38
C ASP A 12 18.55 -3.34 18.19
N ALA A 13 18.68 -4.12 17.11
CA ALA A 13 19.45 -3.74 15.93
C ALA A 13 18.56 -3.34 14.74
N ASP A 14 18.92 -2.23 14.10
CA ASP A 14 18.35 -1.82 12.82
C ASP A 14 19.08 -2.54 11.69
N ILE A 15 18.34 -3.12 10.76
CA ILE A 15 18.89 -3.93 9.69
C ILE A 15 18.31 -3.47 8.36
N TYR A 16 19.19 -3.30 7.37
CA TYR A 16 18.83 -3.11 5.98
C TYR A 16 18.36 -4.42 5.35
N CYS A 17 17.46 -4.35 4.39
CA CYS A 17 17.16 -5.51 3.56
C CYS A 17 18.41 -5.88 2.73
N PRO A 18 19.01 -7.07 2.92
CA PRO A 18 20.26 -7.42 2.23
C PRO A 18 20.10 -7.50 0.72
N TRP A 19 18.96 -7.98 0.24
CA TRP A 19 18.66 -8.07 -1.20
C TRP A 19 18.71 -6.71 -1.88
N ASP A 20 18.09 -5.71 -1.30
CA ASP A 20 17.98 -4.37 -1.87
C ASP A 20 19.32 -3.66 -1.86
N VAL A 21 20.08 -3.82 -0.77
CA VAL A 21 21.43 -3.25 -0.67
C VAL A 21 22.35 -3.83 -1.70
N ILE A 22 22.33 -5.16 -1.91
CA ILE A 22 23.18 -5.83 -2.91
C ILE A 22 22.85 -5.33 -4.32
N ASN A 23 21.56 -5.28 -4.69
CA ASN A 23 21.14 -4.81 -6.00
C ASN A 23 21.45 -3.33 -6.23
N TYR A 24 21.25 -2.48 -5.21
CA TYR A 24 21.58 -1.07 -5.32
C TYR A 24 23.08 -0.82 -5.44
N VAL A 25 23.90 -1.59 -4.74
CA VAL A 25 25.38 -1.51 -4.87
C VAL A 25 25.82 -1.96 -6.27
N ASP A 26 25.22 -2.99 -6.83
CA ASP A 26 25.51 -3.46 -8.20
C ASP A 26 25.15 -2.40 -9.24
N ASP A 27 23.99 -1.75 -9.10
CA ASP A 27 23.60 -0.61 -9.93
C ASP A 27 24.61 0.55 -9.81
N LEU A 28 25.06 0.90 -8.59
CA LEU A 28 26.05 1.96 -8.35
C LEU A 28 27.42 1.67 -8.95
N LEU A 29 27.81 0.40 -9.05
CA LEU A 29 29.05 0.00 -9.74
C LEU A 29 28.96 0.24 -11.25
N SER A 30 27.74 0.16 -11.81
CA SER A 30 27.48 0.40 -13.23
C SER A 30 27.24 1.88 -13.54
N ASP A 31 26.52 2.60 -12.69
CA ASP A 31 26.26 4.06 -12.76
C ASP A 31 26.33 4.71 -11.37
N PRO A 32 27.42 5.46 -11.07
CA PRO A 32 27.56 6.12 -9.77
C PRO A 32 26.46 7.16 -9.43
N ASN A 33 25.64 7.57 -10.41
CA ASN A 33 24.58 8.56 -10.23
C ASN A 33 23.18 7.92 -10.13
N VAL A 34 23.09 6.58 -10.13
CA VAL A 34 21.81 5.89 -10.04
C VAL A 34 21.06 6.27 -8.75
N GLN A 35 19.78 6.58 -8.90
CA GLN A 35 18.92 6.84 -7.75
C GLN A 35 18.38 5.51 -7.18
N PRO A 36 18.12 5.45 -5.85
CA PRO A 36 17.44 4.31 -5.26
C PRO A 36 16.11 4.03 -5.98
N LYS A 37 15.78 2.76 -6.13
CA LYS A 37 14.54 2.28 -6.76
C LYS A 37 14.05 1.04 -6.03
N SER A 38 12.81 0.63 -6.29
CA SER A 38 12.29 -0.62 -5.73
C SER A 38 12.79 -1.83 -6.50
N TYR A 39 13.36 -2.80 -5.77
CA TYR A 39 13.74 -4.13 -6.25
C TYR A 39 12.69 -5.20 -5.91
N TRP A 40 11.79 -4.90 -4.96
CA TRP A 40 10.70 -5.80 -4.55
C TRP A 40 9.52 -5.80 -5.50
N ILE A 41 9.26 -4.70 -6.23
CA ILE A 41 8.11 -4.58 -7.14
C ILE A 41 8.05 -5.71 -8.16
N ASN A 42 9.20 -6.23 -8.59
CA ASN A 42 9.30 -7.32 -9.56
C ASN A 42 9.48 -8.71 -8.92
N SER A 43 9.45 -8.81 -7.59
CA SER A 43 9.49 -10.08 -6.88
C SER A 43 8.07 -10.65 -6.73
N SER A 44 7.95 -11.98 -6.71
CA SER A 44 6.68 -12.72 -6.73
C SER A 44 5.78 -12.57 -5.49
N GLY A 45 6.13 -11.67 -4.56
CA GLY A 45 5.41 -11.54 -3.28
C GLY A 45 4.31 -10.48 -3.24
N ASN A 46 4.15 -9.67 -4.28
CA ASN A 46 3.21 -8.52 -4.24
C ASN A 46 1.73 -8.94 -4.24
N ASP A 47 1.42 -10.18 -4.62
CA ASP A 47 0.07 -10.73 -4.56
C ASP A 47 -0.52 -10.71 -3.15
N LEU A 48 0.31 -10.82 -2.12
CA LEU A 48 -0.13 -10.72 -0.72
C LEU A 48 -0.68 -9.33 -0.39
N VAL A 49 0.02 -8.27 -0.80
CA VAL A 49 -0.43 -6.88 -0.57
C VAL A 49 -1.69 -6.60 -1.39
N LYS A 50 -1.75 -7.09 -2.62
CA LYS A 50 -2.94 -6.99 -3.46
C LYS A 50 -4.14 -7.67 -2.78
N HIS A 51 -3.98 -8.91 -2.35
CA HIS A 51 -5.01 -9.67 -1.66
C HIS A 51 -5.48 -8.97 -0.37
N PHE A 52 -4.56 -8.40 0.41
CA PHE A 52 -4.87 -7.60 1.58
C PHE A 52 -5.74 -6.38 1.25
N ILE A 53 -5.41 -5.65 0.18
CA ILE A 53 -6.17 -4.48 -0.25
C ILE A 53 -7.57 -4.87 -0.73
N GLU A 54 -7.69 -5.98 -1.45
CA GLU A 54 -8.97 -6.51 -1.94
C GLU A 54 -9.91 -6.97 -0.82
N GLN A 55 -9.36 -7.55 0.26
CA GLN A 55 -10.11 -8.02 1.43
C GLN A 55 -10.40 -6.90 2.44
N ALA A 56 -9.76 -5.74 2.29
CA ALA A 56 -9.85 -4.66 3.24
C ALA A 56 -11.27 -4.08 3.34
N ASP A 57 -11.82 -4.15 4.54
CA ASP A 57 -13.03 -3.41 4.91
C ASP A 57 -12.74 -1.91 5.10
N THR A 58 -13.77 -1.16 5.46
CA THR A 58 -13.67 0.28 5.69
C THR A 58 -12.59 0.65 6.72
N THR A 59 -12.56 -0.06 7.84
CA THR A 59 -11.60 0.20 8.94
C THR A 59 -10.18 -0.13 8.49
N THR A 60 -10.00 -1.25 7.82
CA THR A 60 -8.70 -1.67 7.29
C THR A 60 -8.16 -0.70 6.23
N LYS A 61 -9.04 -0.14 5.39
CA LYS A 61 -8.65 0.90 4.42
C LYS A 61 -8.16 2.17 5.11
N ASP A 62 -8.84 2.63 6.16
CA ASP A 62 -8.40 3.77 6.96
C ASP A 62 -7.02 3.49 7.64
N GLU A 63 -6.76 2.25 8.06
CA GLU A 63 -5.49 1.83 8.63
C GLU A 63 -4.37 1.75 7.57
N ILE A 64 -4.66 1.28 6.36
CA ILE A 64 -3.72 1.31 5.23
C ILE A 64 -3.34 2.77 4.91
N GLU A 65 -4.31 3.68 4.94
CA GLU A 65 -4.06 5.11 4.74
C GLU A 65 -3.10 5.67 5.79
N GLN A 66 -3.31 5.33 7.06
CA GLN A 66 -2.41 5.71 8.15
C GLN A 66 -0.99 5.17 7.93
N LEU A 67 -0.84 3.90 7.54
CA LEU A 67 0.46 3.30 7.25
C LEU A 67 1.19 4.02 6.11
N ILE A 68 0.50 4.32 5.01
CA ILE A 68 1.07 5.04 3.86
C ILE A 68 1.47 6.47 4.24
N ALA A 69 0.72 7.11 5.13
CA ALA A 69 1.06 8.41 5.70
C ALA A 69 2.24 8.36 6.70
N GLY A 70 2.77 7.17 7.00
CA GLY A 70 3.89 6.96 7.93
C GLY A 70 3.46 6.84 9.40
N ASN A 71 2.17 6.68 9.68
CA ASN A 71 1.65 6.48 11.03
C ASN A 71 1.63 4.98 11.37
N ALA A 72 1.70 4.67 12.67
CA ALA A 72 1.60 3.30 13.15
C ALA A 72 0.15 2.88 13.36
N VAL A 73 -0.13 1.60 13.11
CA VAL A 73 -1.40 0.94 13.46
C VAL A 73 -1.15 -0.13 14.52
N GLU A 74 -2.10 -0.33 15.43
CA GLU A 74 -1.99 -1.32 16.49
C GLU A 74 -2.71 -2.60 16.11
N LYS A 75 -1.99 -3.73 16.08
CA LYS A 75 -2.52 -5.05 15.72
C LYS A 75 -2.01 -6.14 16.64
N ARG A 76 -2.88 -7.11 16.91
CA ARG A 76 -2.48 -8.34 17.55
C ARG A 76 -1.91 -9.29 16.51
N ILE A 77 -0.67 -9.74 16.69
CA ILE A 77 0.04 -10.57 15.73
C ILE A 77 0.10 -12.02 16.23
N ARG A 78 -0.23 -12.92 15.33
CA ARG A 78 -0.06 -14.38 15.49
C ARG A 78 1.15 -14.84 14.69
N SER A 79 2.09 -15.51 15.35
CA SER A 79 3.30 -16.07 14.72
C SER A 79 3.16 -17.57 14.35
N ASP A 80 2.02 -18.17 14.69
CA ASP A 80 1.75 -19.60 14.56
C ASP A 80 0.78 -19.95 13.41
N LEU A 81 0.57 -19.01 12.47
CA LEU A 81 -0.35 -19.18 11.35
C LEU A 81 0.16 -20.19 10.32
N THR A 82 -0.72 -21.06 9.87
CA THR A 82 -0.51 -21.91 8.70
C THR A 82 -1.03 -21.23 7.43
N TYR A 83 -0.56 -21.70 6.26
CA TYR A 83 -1.01 -21.17 4.96
C TYR A 83 -2.53 -21.23 4.78
N ASP A 84 -3.18 -22.29 5.24
CA ASP A 84 -4.63 -22.47 5.11
C ASP A 84 -5.45 -21.52 5.98
N GLU A 85 -4.82 -20.86 6.96
CA GLU A 85 -5.50 -19.93 7.88
C GLU A 85 -5.42 -18.47 7.42
N ILE A 86 -4.58 -18.15 6.42
CA ILE A 86 -4.36 -16.76 5.97
C ILE A 86 -5.68 -16.09 5.60
N ASP A 87 -6.51 -16.76 4.83
CA ASP A 87 -7.76 -16.23 4.27
C ASP A 87 -8.94 -16.26 5.23
N ASN A 88 -8.77 -16.82 6.44
CA ASN A 88 -9.86 -16.97 7.40
C ASN A 88 -10.24 -15.64 8.08
N SER A 89 -9.35 -14.67 8.15
CA SER A 89 -9.63 -13.34 8.67
C SER A 89 -8.61 -12.29 8.21
N ILE A 90 -9.03 -11.05 8.17
CA ILE A 90 -8.14 -9.91 7.87
C ILE A 90 -7.00 -9.79 8.91
N ASP A 91 -7.24 -10.18 10.17
CA ASP A 91 -6.22 -10.18 11.23
C ASP A 91 -5.08 -11.16 10.94
N ASN A 92 -5.38 -12.28 10.28
CA ASN A 92 -4.36 -13.23 9.85
C ASN A 92 -3.47 -12.63 8.76
N ILE A 93 -4.05 -11.88 7.83
CA ILE A 93 -3.31 -11.19 6.77
C ILE A 93 -2.36 -10.15 7.36
N TRP A 94 -2.77 -9.39 8.38
CA TRP A 94 -1.88 -8.50 9.14
C TRP A 94 -0.66 -9.22 9.72
N SER A 95 -0.89 -10.41 10.27
CA SER A 95 0.18 -11.24 10.83
C SER A 95 1.15 -11.72 9.75
N VAL A 96 0.64 -12.09 8.58
CA VAL A 96 1.47 -12.51 7.44
C VAL A 96 2.26 -11.35 6.86
N LEU A 97 1.65 -10.17 6.69
CA LEU A 97 2.37 -8.97 6.24
C LEU A 97 3.53 -8.61 7.17
N PHE A 98 3.35 -8.78 8.49
CA PHE A 98 4.40 -8.58 9.47
C PHE A 98 5.51 -9.64 9.36
N THR A 99 5.16 -10.93 9.28
CA THR A 99 6.14 -12.02 9.23
C THR A 99 6.90 -12.10 7.92
N THR A 100 6.32 -11.62 6.83
CA THR A 100 6.95 -11.56 5.49
C THR A 100 7.74 -10.27 5.25
N GLY A 101 7.70 -9.31 6.17
CA GLY A 101 8.50 -8.09 6.09
C GLY A 101 7.85 -6.91 5.35
N TYR A 102 6.57 -7.02 4.95
CA TYR A 102 5.83 -5.85 4.43
C TYR A 102 5.51 -4.83 5.53
N LEU A 103 5.44 -5.29 6.77
CA LEU A 103 5.31 -4.45 7.95
C LEU A 103 6.43 -4.75 8.94
N THR A 104 6.80 -3.75 9.71
CA THR A 104 7.73 -3.89 10.83
C THR A 104 7.12 -3.31 12.10
N ARG A 105 7.74 -3.61 13.24
CA ARG A 105 7.26 -3.10 14.54
C ARG A 105 7.94 -1.77 14.89
N LEU A 106 7.17 -0.87 15.47
CA LEU A 106 7.69 0.31 16.14
C LEU A 106 7.73 0.03 17.64
N GLY A 107 8.95 -0.06 18.20
CA GLY A 107 9.14 -0.36 19.63
C GLY A 107 8.85 -1.80 20.01
N LYS A 108 8.54 -2.02 21.30
CA LYS A 108 8.27 -3.35 21.85
C LYS A 108 6.76 -3.63 21.85
N ALA A 109 6.42 -4.91 21.68
CA ALA A 109 5.03 -5.33 21.80
C ALA A 109 4.55 -5.25 23.27
N GLU A 110 3.33 -4.83 23.47
CA GLU A 110 2.65 -4.79 24.77
C GLU A 110 1.45 -5.74 24.75
N ASN A 111 1.45 -6.75 25.63
CA ASN A 111 0.37 -7.74 25.73
C ASN A 111 -0.01 -8.42 24.38
N GLY A 112 0.98 -8.65 23.51
CA GLY A 112 0.78 -9.25 22.19
C GLY A 112 0.22 -8.29 21.14
N VAL A 113 0.11 -7.00 21.47
CA VAL A 113 -0.24 -5.94 20.52
C VAL A 113 1.02 -5.26 20.03
N TYR A 114 1.14 -5.13 18.72
CA TYR A 114 2.27 -4.52 18.04
C TYR A 114 1.85 -3.21 17.40
N LYS A 115 2.69 -2.19 17.51
CA LYS A 115 2.60 -1.00 16.68
C LYS A 115 3.32 -1.30 15.37
N LEU A 116 2.56 -1.42 14.29
CA LEU A 116 3.08 -1.76 12.98
C LEU A 116 3.22 -0.52 12.12
N ILE A 117 4.31 -0.46 11.35
CA ILE A 117 4.58 0.57 10.33
C ILE A 117 5.08 -0.09 9.05
N ILE A 118 5.01 0.62 7.95
CA ILE A 118 5.75 0.28 6.73
C ILE A 118 7.23 0.58 6.98
N PRO A 119 8.15 -0.39 6.73
CA PRO A 119 9.55 -0.26 7.13
C PRO A 119 10.30 0.87 6.40
N ASN A 120 10.03 1.07 5.12
CA ASN A 120 10.82 1.95 4.28
C ASN A 120 10.05 2.39 3.02
N GLN A 121 10.70 3.25 2.23
CA GLN A 121 10.12 3.81 1.01
C GLN A 121 9.85 2.74 -0.06
N GLU A 122 10.70 1.74 -0.18
CA GLU A 122 10.51 0.66 -1.16
C GLU A 122 9.20 -0.10 -0.93
N VAL A 123 8.99 -0.57 0.30
CA VAL A 123 7.76 -1.28 0.66
C VAL A 123 6.54 -0.35 0.56
N ARG A 124 6.70 0.93 0.89
CA ARG A 124 5.63 1.92 0.71
C ARG A 124 5.21 2.03 -0.76
N GLU A 125 6.16 2.02 -1.69
CA GLU A 125 5.86 2.03 -3.13
C GLU A 125 5.10 0.79 -3.59
N VAL A 126 5.38 -0.38 -3.01
CA VAL A 126 4.60 -1.60 -3.27
C VAL A 126 3.13 -1.41 -2.90
N PHE A 127 2.83 -0.89 -1.69
CA PHE A 127 1.45 -0.61 -1.28
C PHE A 127 0.76 0.38 -2.23
N VAL A 128 1.42 1.49 -2.55
CA VAL A 128 0.89 2.52 -3.45
C VAL A 128 0.61 1.96 -4.84
N LEU A 129 1.52 1.14 -5.38
CA LEU A 129 1.34 0.52 -6.69
C LEU A 129 0.15 -0.43 -6.69
N GLN A 130 0.02 -1.30 -5.69
CA GLN A 130 -1.09 -2.25 -5.59
C GLN A 130 -2.44 -1.55 -5.43
N ILE A 131 -2.51 -0.46 -4.66
CA ILE A 131 -3.72 0.37 -4.54
C ILE A 131 -4.09 0.99 -5.88
N ARG A 132 -3.10 1.51 -6.62
CA ARG A 132 -3.32 2.08 -7.95
C ARG A 132 -3.80 1.04 -8.96
N GLU A 133 -3.23 -0.16 -8.94
CA GLU A 133 -3.66 -1.27 -9.79
C GLU A 133 -5.10 -1.72 -9.45
N TRP A 134 -5.41 -1.86 -8.18
CA TRP A 134 -6.75 -2.18 -7.72
C TRP A 134 -7.77 -1.10 -8.14
N PHE A 135 -7.43 0.18 -7.99
CA PHE A 135 -8.26 1.28 -8.46
C PHE A 135 -8.51 1.22 -9.98
N ASN A 136 -7.46 0.99 -10.77
CA ASN A 136 -7.57 0.85 -12.22
C ASN A 136 -8.49 -0.32 -12.61
N GLN A 137 -8.45 -1.42 -11.89
CA GLN A 137 -9.33 -2.57 -12.10
C GLN A 137 -10.79 -2.21 -11.80
N ILE A 138 -11.07 -1.51 -10.69
CA ILE A 138 -12.42 -1.03 -10.37
C ILE A 138 -12.95 -0.12 -11.49
N VAL A 139 -12.16 0.85 -11.94
CA VAL A 139 -12.55 1.74 -13.03
C VAL A 139 -12.80 0.97 -14.33
N ALA A 140 -11.95 0.00 -14.65
CA ALA A 140 -12.09 -0.82 -15.85
C ALA A 140 -13.34 -1.72 -15.79
N ASN A 141 -13.68 -2.24 -14.61
CA ASN A 141 -14.86 -3.09 -14.40
C ASN A 141 -16.16 -2.28 -14.39
N ASN A 142 -16.11 -1.00 -14.02
CA ASN A 142 -17.27 -0.10 -13.98
C ASN A 142 -17.48 0.71 -15.28
N ARG A 143 -17.05 0.18 -16.43
CA ARG A 143 -17.24 0.86 -17.74
C ARG A 143 -18.69 1.21 -18.01
N ALA A 144 -19.64 0.34 -17.66
CA ALA A 144 -21.06 0.60 -17.86
C ALA A 144 -21.55 1.84 -17.08
N SER A 145 -21.08 2.06 -15.84
CA SER A 145 -21.37 3.29 -15.09
C SER A 145 -20.71 4.52 -15.73
N THR A 146 -19.46 4.38 -16.19
CA THR A 146 -18.76 5.46 -16.89
C THR A 146 -19.48 5.85 -18.17
N ASP A 147 -19.96 4.88 -18.96
CA ASP A 147 -20.72 5.12 -20.18
C ASP A 147 -22.05 5.81 -19.90
N LYS A 148 -22.77 5.42 -18.84
CA LYS A 148 -24.01 6.09 -18.40
C LYS A 148 -23.75 7.53 -17.94
N ILE A 149 -22.66 7.78 -17.21
CA ILE A 149 -22.26 9.13 -16.81
C ILE A 149 -22.01 9.99 -18.06
N ASN A 150 -21.25 9.47 -19.02
CA ASN A 150 -20.98 10.17 -20.28
C ASN A 150 -22.27 10.44 -21.07
N GLN A 151 -23.16 9.47 -21.15
CA GLN A 151 -24.46 9.65 -21.80
C GLN A 151 -25.31 10.69 -21.08
N GLY A 152 -25.38 10.64 -19.76
CA GLY A 152 -26.08 11.66 -18.95
C GLY A 152 -25.57 13.08 -19.19
N PHE A 153 -24.24 13.25 -19.37
CA PHE A 153 -23.67 14.55 -19.78
C PHE A 153 -24.12 14.99 -21.19
N LEU A 154 -24.19 14.06 -22.12
CA LEU A 154 -24.63 14.38 -23.53
C LEU A 154 -26.13 14.71 -23.61
N GLU A 155 -26.94 14.07 -22.77
CA GLU A 155 -28.38 14.20 -22.74
C GLU A 155 -28.90 15.27 -21.75
N GLY A 156 -28.00 15.77 -20.88
CA GLY A 156 -28.33 16.77 -19.86
C GLY A 156 -29.09 16.17 -18.65
N GLU A 157 -28.99 14.86 -18.41
CA GLU A 157 -29.69 14.15 -17.34
C GLU A 157 -28.93 14.20 -16.01
N ALA A 158 -29.14 15.28 -15.26
CA ALA A 158 -28.45 15.52 -13.99
C ALA A 158 -28.68 14.42 -12.94
N GLU A 159 -29.87 13.81 -12.88
CA GLU A 159 -30.21 12.76 -11.93
C GLU A 159 -29.43 11.47 -12.21
N THR A 160 -29.32 11.06 -13.48
CA THR A 160 -28.54 9.90 -13.89
C THR A 160 -27.06 10.10 -13.54
N ILE A 161 -26.51 11.28 -13.85
CA ILE A 161 -25.13 11.63 -13.49
C ILE A 161 -24.92 11.57 -11.97
N GLN A 162 -25.82 12.14 -11.18
CA GLN A 162 -25.71 12.15 -9.73
C GLN A 162 -25.77 10.74 -9.12
N GLN A 163 -26.67 9.89 -9.60
CA GLN A 163 -26.80 8.51 -9.09
C GLN A 163 -25.57 7.68 -9.43
N GLU A 164 -25.12 7.67 -10.67
CA GLU A 164 -23.97 6.88 -11.11
C GLU A 164 -22.66 7.39 -10.47
N LEU A 165 -22.47 8.72 -10.36
CA LEU A 165 -21.35 9.30 -9.64
C LEU A 165 -21.38 8.96 -8.16
N THR A 166 -22.52 9.00 -7.51
CA THR A 166 -22.64 8.68 -6.07
C THR A 166 -22.26 7.22 -5.82
N MET A 167 -22.69 6.27 -6.66
CA MET A 167 -22.30 4.87 -6.55
C MET A 167 -20.81 4.70 -6.81
N PHE A 168 -20.28 5.24 -7.90
CA PHE A 168 -18.87 5.16 -8.27
C PHE A 168 -17.95 5.79 -7.21
N LEU A 169 -18.29 6.98 -6.73
CA LEU A 169 -17.53 7.68 -5.70
C LEU A 169 -17.64 7.00 -4.33
N GLY A 170 -18.78 6.42 -3.98
CA GLY A 170 -18.94 5.65 -2.74
C GLY A 170 -17.95 4.47 -2.64
N GLU A 171 -17.61 3.86 -3.78
CA GLU A 171 -16.63 2.78 -3.87
C GLU A 171 -15.18 3.28 -3.98
N THR A 172 -14.95 4.47 -4.54
CA THR A 172 -13.63 4.91 -5.00
C THR A 172 -13.03 6.11 -4.25
N ILE A 173 -13.82 6.96 -3.59
CA ILE A 173 -13.31 8.19 -2.92
C ILE A 173 -12.21 7.91 -1.92
N ARG A 174 -12.33 6.84 -1.13
CA ARG A 174 -11.31 6.45 -0.14
C ARG A 174 -10.01 6.02 -0.77
N VAL A 175 -10.05 5.47 -1.97
CA VAL A 175 -8.86 5.05 -2.72
C VAL A 175 -8.11 6.24 -3.30
N LEU A 176 -8.83 7.25 -3.75
CA LEU A 176 -8.24 8.50 -4.27
C LEU A 176 -7.46 9.25 -3.19
N SER A 177 -7.93 9.24 -1.94
CA SER A 177 -7.17 9.81 -0.81
C SER A 177 -5.85 9.09 -0.58
N LEU A 178 -5.84 7.75 -0.65
CA LEU A 178 -4.63 6.92 -0.53
C LEU A 178 -3.59 7.24 -1.62
N ILE A 179 -4.03 7.49 -2.84
CA ILE A 179 -3.14 7.80 -3.97
C ILE A 179 -2.57 9.22 -3.84
N HIS A 180 -3.36 10.19 -3.40
CA HIS A 180 -2.89 11.58 -3.24
C HIS A 180 -1.88 11.78 -2.11
N ILE A 181 -1.97 11.01 -1.02
CA ILE A 181 -0.99 11.05 0.07
C ILE A 181 0.39 10.58 -0.40
N SER A 182 0.44 9.74 -1.44
CA SER A 182 1.69 9.16 -1.94
C SER A 182 2.45 10.02 -2.94
N GLU A 183 1.84 11.08 -3.48
CA GLU A 183 2.57 12.01 -4.36
C GLU A 183 3.46 12.92 -3.52
N PRO A 184 4.81 12.91 -3.72
CA PRO A 184 5.66 13.91 -3.10
C PRO A 184 5.21 15.27 -3.60
N THR A 185 4.86 16.16 -2.67
CA THR A 185 4.58 17.57 -2.98
C THR A 185 5.81 18.13 -3.69
N ARG A 186 5.75 18.23 -5.01
CA ARG A 186 6.75 18.99 -5.78
C ARG A 186 6.68 20.42 -5.27
N PRO A 187 7.78 20.99 -4.73
CA PRO A 187 7.79 22.40 -4.43
C PRO A 187 7.54 23.14 -5.75
N LEU A 188 6.46 23.92 -5.79
CA LEU A 188 6.22 24.86 -6.86
C LEU A 188 7.33 25.91 -6.73
N TYR A 189 8.40 25.75 -7.51
CA TYR A 189 9.30 26.84 -7.78
C TYR A 189 8.55 27.85 -8.65
N ILE A 190 7.97 28.85 -7.99
CA ILE A 190 7.51 30.07 -8.65
C ILE A 190 8.78 30.90 -8.86
N SER A 191 9.22 30.97 -10.10
CA SER A 191 10.26 31.89 -10.56
C SER A 191 9.68 33.27 -10.77
#